data_bfffeede2fa57ad9d22b527a26247d5f
#
_entry.id   bfffeede2fa57ad9d22b527a26247d5f
#
_cell.length_a   1.000
_cell.length_b   1.000
_cell.length_c   1.000
_cell.angle_alpha   90.00
_cell.angle_beta   90.00
_cell.angle_gamma   90.00
#
_symmetry.space_group_name_H-M   'P 1'
#
loop_
_entity.id
_entity.type
_entity.pdbx_description
1 polymer ?
#
loop_
_entity_poly.entity_id
_entity_poly.type
_entity_poly.pdbx_seq_one_letter_code
_entity_poly.pdbx_strand_id
1 'polypeptide(L)'
;MSKVFTTAAGREIGIQPVPPLLIEEVRLRAQQTVEVPPKPTYQVELPDGSMMTYEHDEQSLTTDEEKAAWKTYQAALARQAQVAATKVMELFMAKGTAIEMNVGEWRELQEYFGVQVPENPIAAKIHFLRTELLTTTDDINNLMASIMEASGIDRTVLEAAQNSFRRNLRQEQNAISGTSGEVQPAEAGRQVVHEPTVSRDGDGESVASHSLKMG
;
A
#
# COMPACT_ATOMS: atom_id res chain seq x y z
N MET A 1 19.95 -14.48 26.94
CA MET A 1 20.68 -14.55 25.63
C MET A 1 20.04 -13.50 24.71
N SER A 2 20.85 -12.59 24.16
CA SER A 2 20.34 -11.65 23.17
C SER A 2 20.02 -12.42 21.89
N LYS A 3 18.83 -12.26 21.32
CA LYS A 3 18.43 -12.85 20.04
C LYS A 3 19.15 -12.10 18.92
N VAL A 4 19.66 -12.80 17.91
CA VAL A 4 20.35 -12.20 16.78
C VAL A 4 19.54 -12.50 15.51
N PHE A 5 19.41 -11.50 14.66
CA PHE A 5 18.85 -11.61 13.33
C PHE A 5 19.98 -11.59 12.30
N THR A 6 19.97 -12.51 11.36
CA THR A 6 20.95 -12.56 10.26
C THR A 6 20.27 -12.14 8.96
N THR A 7 20.79 -11.12 8.30
CA THR A 7 20.27 -10.62 7.02
C THR A 7 20.60 -11.57 5.88
N ALA A 8 19.98 -11.40 4.71
CA ALA A 8 20.29 -12.16 3.49
C ALA A 8 21.77 -12.02 3.07
N ALA A 9 22.41 -10.90 3.40
CA ALA A 9 23.84 -10.66 3.16
C ALA A 9 24.76 -11.25 4.24
N GLY A 10 24.22 -12.02 5.21
CA GLY A 10 24.99 -12.62 6.30
C GLY A 10 25.42 -11.65 7.41
N ARG A 11 24.85 -10.45 7.45
CA ARG A 11 25.13 -9.47 8.51
C ARG A 11 24.27 -9.76 9.75
N GLU A 12 24.86 -9.60 10.93
CA GLU A 12 24.19 -9.84 12.20
C GLU A 12 23.69 -8.55 12.85
N ILE A 13 22.45 -8.56 13.32
CA ILE A 13 21.78 -7.48 14.03
C ILE A 13 21.25 -8.03 15.35
N GLY A 14 21.70 -7.46 16.48
CA GLY A 14 21.16 -7.83 17.79
C GLY A 14 19.70 -7.39 17.92
N ILE A 15 18.84 -8.26 18.45
CA ILE A 15 17.43 -7.98 18.69
C ILE A 15 17.22 -7.58 20.13
N GLN A 16 16.49 -6.48 20.32
CA GLN A 16 16.06 -5.97 21.63
C GLN A 16 14.53 -5.86 21.67
N PRO A 17 13.88 -6.25 22.78
CA PRO A 17 12.44 -6.07 22.93
C PRO A 17 12.09 -4.58 23.02
N VAL A 18 11.01 -4.19 22.37
CA VAL A 18 10.41 -2.85 22.46
C VAL A 18 9.15 -2.93 23.31
N PRO A 19 8.99 -2.11 24.35
CA PRO A 19 7.81 -2.17 25.20
C PRO A 19 6.52 -1.94 24.40
N PRO A 20 5.48 -2.81 24.50
CA PRO A 20 4.24 -2.68 23.75
C PRO A 20 3.52 -1.34 23.95
N LEU A 21 3.55 -0.79 25.18
CA LEU A 21 2.97 0.53 25.47
C LEU A 21 3.66 1.66 24.69
N LEU A 22 4.98 1.57 24.49
CA LEU A 22 5.71 2.56 23.70
C LEU A 22 5.33 2.49 22.21
N ILE A 23 5.12 1.27 21.71
CA ILE A 23 4.67 1.06 20.32
C ILE A 23 3.31 1.72 20.12
N GLU A 24 2.39 1.50 21.04
CA GLU A 24 1.04 2.07 20.98
C GLU A 24 1.08 3.60 21.11
N GLU A 25 1.90 4.15 22.01
CA GLU A 25 2.06 5.59 22.17
C GLU A 25 2.59 6.24 20.87
N VAL A 26 3.62 5.67 20.25
CA VAL A 26 4.18 6.17 19.00
C VAL A 26 3.16 6.07 17.87
N ARG A 27 2.40 4.99 17.81
CA ARG A 27 1.33 4.78 16.83
C ARG A 27 0.26 5.87 16.95
N LEU A 28 -0.25 6.09 18.15
CA LEU A 28 -1.31 7.09 18.41
C LEU A 28 -0.82 8.52 18.12
N ARG A 29 0.39 8.87 18.56
CA ARG A 29 0.97 10.19 18.26
C ARG A 29 1.15 10.41 16.76
N ALA A 30 1.61 9.40 16.04
CA ALA A 30 1.76 9.48 14.60
C ALA A 30 0.40 9.66 13.88
N GLN A 31 -0.64 8.96 14.33
CA GLN A 31 -1.99 9.13 13.80
C GLN A 31 -2.51 10.55 14.00
N GLN A 32 -2.23 11.19 15.14
CA GLN A 32 -2.64 12.56 15.44
C GLN A 32 -1.96 13.62 14.57
N THR A 33 -0.86 13.29 13.88
CA THR A 33 -0.20 14.22 12.94
C THR A 33 -0.90 14.33 11.59
N VAL A 34 -1.83 13.43 11.30
CA VAL A 34 -2.60 13.42 10.05
C VAL A 34 -4.02 13.85 10.33
N GLU A 35 -4.41 14.97 9.74
CA GLU A 35 -5.79 15.43 9.82
C GLU A 35 -6.69 14.54 8.96
N VAL A 36 -7.71 13.96 9.59
CA VAL A 36 -8.74 13.16 8.93
C VAL A 36 -10.03 13.99 8.91
N PRO A 37 -10.61 14.28 7.74
CA PRO A 37 -11.88 14.99 7.67
C PRO A 37 -12.97 14.17 8.38
N PRO A 38 -14.05 14.82 8.84
CA PRO A 38 -15.18 14.11 9.41
C PRO A 38 -15.73 13.09 8.41
N LYS A 39 -16.17 11.95 8.92
CA LYS A 39 -16.83 10.95 8.09
C LYS A 39 -18.06 11.57 7.41
N PRO A 40 -18.25 11.41 6.10
CA PRO A 40 -19.40 11.95 5.40
C PRO A 40 -20.72 11.44 5.99
N THR A 41 -21.71 12.34 6.10
CA THR A 41 -23.03 12.06 6.66
C THR A 41 -24.13 12.48 5.69
N TYR A 42 -25.32 11.86 5.82
CA TYR A 42 -26.53 12.27 5.12
C TYR A 42 -27.70 12.44 6.11
N GLN A 43 -28.68 13.21 5.72
CA GLN A 43 -29.86 13.48 6.53
C GLN A 43 -31.08 12.78 5.95
N VAL A 44 -31.90 12.20 6.82
CA VAL A 44 -33.15 11.55 6.48
C VAL A 44 -34.26 12.23 7.28
N GLU A 45 -35.31 12.67 6.59
CA GLU A 45 -36.53 13.18 7.23
C GLU A 45 -37.40 12.00 7.71
N LEU A 46 -37.75 12.00 8.97
CA LEU A 46 -38.61 10.99 9.57
C LEU A 46 -40.09 11.33 9.35
N PRO A 47 -41.02 10.36 9.51
CA PRO A 47 -42.45 10.59 9.33
C PRO A 47 -43.05 11.65 10.26
N ASP A 48 -42.38 11.96 11.36
CA ASP A 48 -42.78 13.02 12.31
C ASP A 48 -42.24 14.42 11.97
N GLY A 49 -41.54 14.54 10.80
CA GLY A 49 -40.89 15.78 10.34
C GLY A 49 -39.54 16.08 11.00
N SER A 50 -39.03 15.21 11.87
CA SER A 50 -37.68 15.38 12.42
C SER A 50 -36.60 14.91 11.43
N MET A 51 -35.39 15.53 11.51
CA MET A 51 -34.26 15.16 10.70
C MET A 51 -33.28 14.29 11.50
N MET A 52 -32.94 13.12 10.98
CA MET A 52 -31.87 12.30 11.56
C MET A 52 -30.65 12.30 10.65
N THR A 53 -29.46 12.38 11.27
CA THR A 53 -28.17 12.33 10.57
C THR A 53 -27.58 10.95 10.69
N TYR A 54 -27.26 10.35 9.56
CA TYR A 54 -26.60 9.05 9.46
C TYR A 54 -25.23 9.19 8.83
N GLU A 55 -24.29 8.34 9.21
CA GLU A 55 -23.01 8.24 8.56
C GLU A 55 -23.14 7.45 7.25
N HIS A 56 -22.50 7.93 6.20
CA HIS A 56 -22.41 7.15 4.98
C HIS A 56 -21.60 5.86 5.19
N ASP A 57 -22.05 4.80 4.53
CA ASP A 57 -21.26 3.64 4.17
C ASP A 57 -21.05 3.61 2.65
N GLU A 58 -20.26 2.69 2.13
CA GLU A 58 -19.95 2.61 0.70
C GLU A 58 -21.22 2.35 -0.15
N GLN A 59 -22.23 1.68 0.42
CA GLN A 59 -23.47 1.32 -0.28
C GLN A 59 -24.50 2.46 -0.31
N SER A 60 -24.39 3.41 0.63
CA SER A 60 -25.32 4.55 0.74
C SER A 60 -24.94 5.76 -0.13
N LEU A 61 -23.81 5.68 -0.88
CA LEU A 61 -23.31 6.76 -1.72
C LEU A 61 -24.07 6.82 -3.06
N THR A 62 -24.88 7.85 -3.24
CA THR A 62 -25.74 7.99 -4.43
C THR A 62 -25.20 9.04 -5.40
N THR A 63 -24.63 10.13 -4.91
CA THR A 63 -24.15 11.25 -5.72
C THR A 63 -22.63 11.19 -5.94
N ASP A 64 -22.16 11.87 -6.98
CA ASP A 64 -20.72 11.96 -7.25
C ASP A 64 -19.99 12.80 -6.21
N GLU A 65 -20.68 13.77 -5.59
CA GLU A 65 -20.14 14.58 -4.48
C GLU A 65 -19.93 13.72 -3.23
N GLU A 66 -20.91 12.88 -2.86
CA GLU A 66 -20.79 11.94 -1.73
C GLU A 66 -19.64 10.94 -1.97
N LYS A 67 -19.52 10.39 -3.18
CA LYS A 67 -18.43 9.49 -3.56
C LYS A 67 -17.07 10.18 -3.47
N ALA A 68 -16.97 11.45 -3.89
CA ALA A 68 -15.74 12.23 -3.79
C ALA A 68 -15.36 12.51 -2.33
N ALA A 69 -16.33 12.91 -1.49
CA ALA A 69 -16.12 13.12 -0.06
C ALA A 69 -15.68 11.82 0.66
N TRP A 70 -16.33 10.70 0.34
CA TRP A 70 -15.99 9.39 0.87
C TRP A 70 -14.56 8.97 0.46
N LYS A 71 -14.20 9.14 -0.80
CA LYS A 71 -12.84 8.86 -1.30
C LYS A 71 -11.79 9.70 -0.56
N THR A 72 -12.07 10.97 -0.32
CA THR A 72 -11.18 11.87 0.43
C THR A 72 -11.01 11.40 1.88
N TYR A 73 -12.09 11.03 2.54
CA TYR A 73 -12.07 10.48 3.89
C TYR A 73 -11.25 9.18 3.96
N GLN A 74 -11.49 8.23 3.05
CA GLN A 74 -10.75 6.97 2.99
C GLN A 74 -9.25 7.17 2.70
N ALA A 75 -8.92 8.10 1.80
CA ALA A 75 -7.52 8.44 1.51
C ALA A 75 -6.80 9.03 2.74
N ALA A 76 -7.48 9.87 3.53
CA ALA A 76 -6.94 10.42 4.77
C ALA A 76 -6.70 9.34 5.83
N LEU A 77 -7.65 8.39 5.99
CA LEU A 77 -7.48 7.24 6.89
C LEU A 77 -6.31 6.35 6.48
N ALA A 78 -6.18 6.06 5.17
CA ALA A 78 -5.08 5.27 4.64
C ALA A 78 -3.73 5.96 4.90
N ARG A 79 -3.65 7.28 4.66
CA ARG A 79 -2.46 8.08 4.96
C ARG A 79 -2.13 8.07 6.45
N GLN A 80 -3.12 8.20 7.32
CA GLN A 80 -2.94 8.14 8.78
C GLN A 80 -2.34 6.79 9.19
N ALA A 81 -2.88 5.68 8.67
CA ALA A 81 -2.38 4.33 8.93
C ALA A 81 -0.95 4.15 8.43
N GLN A 82 -0.62 4.68 7.24
CA GLN A 82 0.72 4.61 6.66
C GLN A 82 1.75 5.39 7.48
N VAL A 83 1.42 6.61 7.92
CA VAL A 83 2.30 7.42 8.77
C VAL A 83 2.56 6.72 10.10
N ALA A 84 1.51 6.16 10.72
CA ALA A 84 1.64 5.40 11.96
C ALA A 84 2.54 4.15 11.78
N ALA A 85 2.33 3.37 10.72
CA ALA A 85 3.15 2.19 10.41
C ALA A 85 4.62 2.56 10.19
N THR A 86 4.88 3.65 9.47
CA THR A 86 6.25 4.14 9.24
C THR A 86 6.92 4.52 10.56
N LYS A 87 6.24 5.23 11.46
CA LYS A 87 6.79 5.63 12.76
C LYS A 87 7.05 4.45 13.70
N VAL A 88 6.18 3.45 13.68
CA VAL A 88 6.39 2.19 14.43
C VAL A 88 7.59 1.43 13.86
N MET A 89 7.75 1.35 12.55
CA MET A 89 8.92 0.74 11.92
C MET A 89 10.22 1.49 12.30
N GLU A 90 10.23 2.81 12.29
CA GLU A 90 11.37 3.62 12.74
C GLU A 90 11.70 3.36 14.22
N LEU A 91 10.68 3.22 15.08
CA LEU A 91 10.85 2.85 16.48
C LEU A 91 11.53 1.48 16.63
N PHE A 92 11.09 0.47 15.86
CA PHE A 92 11.70 -0.85 15.89
C PHE A 92 13.16 -0.81 15.42
N MET A 93 13.46 -0.10 14.34
CA MET A 93 14.84 0.08 13.89
C MET A 93 15.70 0.81 14.94
N ALA A 94 15.14 1.85 15.59
CA ALA A 94 15.87 2.64 16.57
C ALA A 94 16.11 1.90 17.88
N LYS A 95 15.08 1.29 18.46
CA LYS A 95 15.05 0.68 19.79
C LYS A 95 15.15 -0.84 19.78
N GLY A 96 14.58 -1.48 18.77
CA GLY A 96 14.52 -2.95 18.66
C GLY A 96 15.80 -3.58 18.11
N THR A 97 16.79 -2.78 17.71
CA THR A 97 18.07 -3.28 17.20
C THR A 97 19.24 -2.83 18.03
N ALA A 98 20.23 -3.72 18.15
CA ALA A 98 21.58 -3.41 18.66
C ALA A 98 22.56 -3.66 17.51
N ILE A 99 23.28 -2.61 17.11
CA ILE A 99 24.32 -2.67 16.08
C ILE A 99 25.57 -1.95 16.60
N GLU A 100 26.73 -2.50 16.29
CA GLU A 100 27.99 -1.80 16.44
C GLU A 100 28.26 -1.01 15.16
N MET A 101 28.29 0.29 15.28
CA MET A 101 28.50 1.20 14.16
C MET A 101 29.51 2.27 14.55
N ASN A 102 30.59 2.40 13.78
CA ASN A 102 31.43 3.59 13.81
C ASN A 102 30.76 4.71 13.00
N VAL A 103 29.92 5.49 13.69
CA VAL A 103 29.12 6.57 13.06
C VAL A 103 30.00 7.58 12.33
N GLY A 104 31.18 7.91 12.88
CA GLY A 104 32.08 8.91 12.30
C GLY A 104 32.63 8.46 10.96
N GLU A 105 33.30 7.33 10.92
CA GLU A 105 33.89 6.75 9.71
C GLU A 105 32.84 6.49 8.62
N TRP A 106 31.69 5.94 8.99
CA TRP A 106 30.61 5.73 8.05
C TRP A 106 30.08 7.06 7.47
N ARG A 107 29.92 8.10 8.31
CA ARG A 107 29.49 9.43 7.86
C ARG A 107 30.47 10.02 6.86
N GLU A 108 31.77 10.02 7.16
CA GLU A 108 32.80 10.52 6.27
C GLU A 108 32.76 9.82 4.90
N LEU A 109 32.55 8.49 4.90
CA LEU A 109 32.40 7.71 3.67
C LEU A 109 31.16 8.14 2.85
N GLN A 110 30.01 8.33 3.52
CA GLN A 110 28.78 8.75 2.86
C GLN A 110 28.90 10.17 2.28
N GLU A 111 29.50 11.10 3.04
CA GLU A 111 29.75 12.46 2.59
C GLU A 111 30.71 12.50 1.38
N TYR A 112 31.72 11.64 1.37
CA TYR A 112 32.62 11.48 0.22
C TYR A 112 31.86 11.11 -1.06
N PHE A 113 30.81 10.29 -0.97
CA PHE A 113 29.94 9.92 -2.09
C PHE A 113 28.79 10.92 -2.33
N GLY A 114 28.75 12.05 -1.62
CA GLY A 114 27.70 13.06 -1.76
C GLY A 114 26.36 12.67 -1.16
N VAL A 115 26.32 11.64 -0.31
CA VAL A 115 25.11 11.20 0.39
C VAL A 115 24.97 11.99 1.69
N GLN A 116 23.82 12.66 1.86
CA GLN A 116 23.54 13.40 3.09
C GLN A 116 23.13 12.42 4.21
N VAL A 117 23.92 12.39 5.28
CA VAL A 117 23.62 11.61 6.49
C VAL A 117 22.85 12.48 7.47
N PRO A 118 21.72 12.01 8.02
CA PRO A 118 21.01 12.77 9.05
C PRO A 118 21.89 13.12 10.24
N GLU A 119 21.79 14.35 10.74
CA GLU A 119 22.53 14.78 11.93
C GLU A 119 22.07 14.06 13.20
N ASN A 120 20.76 13.79 13.31
CA ASN A 120 20.16 13.11 14.44
C ASN A 120 20.70 11.67 14.52
N PRO A 121 21.28 11.23 15.65
CA PRO A 121 21.88 9.90 15.79
C PRO A 121 20.89 8.74 15.55
N ILE A 122 19.62 8.92 15.94
CA ILE A 122 18.57 7.90 15.72
C ILE A 122 18.26 7.79 14.22
N ALA A 123 18.09 8.93 13.55
CA ALA A 123 17.85 8.96 12.12
C ALA A 123 19.05 8.42 11.32
N ALA A 124 20.29 8.73 11.75
CA ALA A 124 21.52 8.18 11.18
C ALA A 124 21.57 6.64 11.34
N LYS A 125 21.23 6.12 12.52
CA LYS A 125 21.14 4.67 12.75
C LYS A 125 20.12 3.99 11.84
N ILE A 126 18.91 4.57 11.70
CA ILE A 126 17.87 4.04 10.82
C ILE A 126 18.34 4.09 9.35
N HIS A 127 18.99 5.17 8.95
CA HIS A 127 19.56 5.30 7.62
C HIS A 127 20.62 4.21 7.36
N PHE A 128 21.57 4.03 8.27
CA PHE A 128 22.57 2.97 8.18
C PHE A 128 21.96 1.57 8.07
N LEU A 129 20.97 1.27 8.91
CA LEU A 129 20.27 -0.01 8.83
C LEU A 129 19.67 -0.27 7.44
N ARG A 130 19.04 0.74 6.84
CA ARG A 130 18.37 0.63 5.54
C ARG A 130 19.33 0.56 4.36
N THR A 131 20.46 1.25 4.43
CA THR A 131 21.39 1.36 3.31
C THR A 131 22.47 0.28 3.33
N GLU A 132 22.93 -0.10 4.52
CA GLU A 132 24.10 -0.98 4.66
C GLU A 132 23.76 -2.41 5.09
N LEU A 133 22.69 -2.60 5.89
CA LEU A 133 22.41 -3.90 6.48
C LEU A 133 21.18 -4.58 5.90
N LEU A 134 20.11 -3.84 5.65
CA LEU A 134 18.83 -4.39 5.19
C LEU A 134 18.69 -4.17 3.68
N THR A 135 19.26 -5.08 2.91
CA THR A 135 19.37 -4.92 1.45
C THR A 135 18.10 -5.31 0.70
N THR A 136 17.18 -6.02 1.36
CA THR A 136 15.92 -6.48 0.76
C THR A 136 14.71 -6.11 1.61
N THR A 137 13.55 -6.05 0.99
CA THR A 137 12.27 -5.86 1.68
C THR A 137 11.99 -7.01 2.66
N ASP A 138 12.44 -8.23 2.32
CA ASP A 138 12.28 -9.40 3.16
C ASP A 138 13.13 -9.30 4.42
N ASP A 139 14.35 -8.76 4.34
CA ASP A 139 15.17 -8.48 5.53
C ASP A 139 14.45 -7.53 6.48
N ILE A 140 13.84 -6.46 5.96
CA ILE A 140 13.07 -5.51 6.77
C ILE A 140 11.90 -6.20 7.45
N ASN A 141 11.10 -6.97 6.70
CA ASN A 141 9.93 -7.67 7.22
C ASN A 141 10.30 -8.72 8.28
N ASN A 142 11.35 -9.48 8.04
CA ASN A 142 11.82 -10.53 8.95
C ASN A 142 12.44 -9.92 10.23
N LEU A 143 13.18 -8.82 10.10
CA LEU A 143 13.70 -8.08 11.26
C LEU A 143 12.54 -7.55 12.11
N MET A 144 11.51 -6.93 11.49
CA MET A 144 10.33 -6.44 12.21
C MET A 144 9.63 -7.58 12.95
N ALA A 145 9.39 -8.71 12.28
CA ALA A 145 8.80 -9.89 12.89
C ALA A 145 9.59 -10.41 14.10
N SER A 146 10.92 -10.44 13.99
CA SER A 146 11.81 -10.88 15.06
C SER A 146 11.79 -9.95 16.27
N ILE A 147 11.71 -8.62 16.06
CA ILE A 147 11.59 -7.64 17.13
C ILE A 147 10.23 -7.75 17.82
N MET A 148 9.14 -7.91 17.05
CA MET A 148 7.79 -8.05 17.60
C MET A 148 7.67 -9.33 18.45
N GLU A 149 8.19 -10.45 17.97
CA GLU A 149 8.25 -11.69 18.73
C GLU A 149 9.04 -11.52 20.04
N ALA A 150 10.21 -10.87 19.97
CA ALA A 150 11.00 -10.56 21.15
C ALA A 150 10.29 -9.61 22.14
N SER A 151 9.37 -8.77 21.62
CA SER A 151 8.55 -7.83 22.39
C SER A 151 7.27 -8.46 22.96
N GLY A 152 7.04 -9.75 22.73
CA GLY A 152 5.85 -10.47 23.21
C GLY A 152 4.57 -10.08 22.46
N ILE A 153 4.69 -9.54 21.24
CA ILE A 153 3.54 -9.19 20.40
C ILE A 153 3.13 -10.42 19.60
N ASP A 154 1.85 -10.77 19.70
CA ASP A 154 1.31 -11.95 19.02
C ASP A 154 1.45 -11.82 17.49
N ARG A 155 1.89 -12.91 16.87
CA ARG A 155 2.10 -13.00 15.42
C ARG A 155 0.81 -12.76 14.63
N THR A 156 -0.35 -13.09 15.18
CA THR A 156 -1.66 -12.84 14.56
C THR A 156 -1.96 -11.35 14.40
N VAL A 157 -1.53 -10.52 15.35
CA VAL A 157 -1.64 -9.04 15.26
C VAL A 157 -0.73 -8.50 14.15
N LEU A 158 0.47 -9.09 14.00
CA LEU A 158 1.40 -8.74 12.94
C LEU A 158 0.84 -9.08 11.55
N GLU A 159 0.32 -10.28 11.36
CA GLU A 159 -0.25 -10.73 10.09
C GLU A 159 -1.45 -9.87 9.68
N ALA A 160 -2.30 -9.48 10.63
CA ALA A 160 -3.40 -8.55 10.39
C ALA A 160 -2.90 -7.17 9.93
N ALA A 161 -1.86 -6.63 10.59
CA ALA A 161 -1.25 -5.34 10.23
C ALA A 161 -0.55 -5.40 8.87
N GLN A 162 0.21 -6.46 8.58
CA GLN A 162 0.89 -6.66 7.29
C GLN A 162 -0.11 -6.85 6.13
N ASN A 163 -1.19 -7.59 6.36
CA ASN A 163 -2.23 -7.79 5.36
C ASN A 163 -3.00 -6.49 5.05
N SER A 164 -3.23 -5.66 6.06
CA SER A 164 -3.78 -4.32 5.90
C SER A 164 -2.84 -3.43 5.05
N PHE A 165 -1.56 -3.43 5.35
CA PHE A 165 -0.54 -2.68 4.62
C PHE A 165 -0.41 -3.13 3.16
N ARG A 166 -0.38 -4.44 2.89
CA ARG A 166 -0.31 -4.99 1.53
C ARG A 166 -1.56 -4.67 0.69
N ARG A 167 -2.75 -4.64 1.31
CA ARG A 167 -3.99 -4.23 0.62
C ARG A 167 -3.93 -2.76 0.21
N ASN A 168 -3.47 -1.89 1.10
CA ASN A 168 -3.36 -0.45 0.82
C ASN A 168 -2.36 -0.18 -0.31
N LEU A 169 -1.19 -0.83 -0.31
CA LEU A 169 -0.21 -0.71 -1.41
C LEU A 169 -0.77 -1.16 -2.76
N ARG A 170 -1.54 -2.25 -2.80
CA ARG A 170 -2.18 -2.72 -4.04
C ARG A 170 -3.26 -1.77 -4.53
N GLN A 171 -4.02 -1.15 -3.62
CA GLN A 171 -5.03 -0.16 -3.98
C GLN A 171 -4.39 1.11 -4.55
N GLU A 172 -3.26 1.58 -3.98
CA GLU A 172 -2.50 2.72 -4.52
C GLU A 172 -1.92 2.41 -5.92
N GLN A 173 -1.35 1.23 -6.12
CA GLN A 173 -0.83 0.81 -7.42
C GLN A 173 -1.94 0.71 -8.48
N ASN A 174 -3.10 0.20 -8.13
CA ASN A 174 -4.25 0.13 -9.04
C ASN A 174 -4.85 1.50 -9.33
N ALA A 175 -4.84 2.43 -8.37
CA ALA A 175 -5.30 3.81 -8.57
C ALA A 175 -4.37 4.58 -9.52
N ILE A 176 -3.06 4.37 -9.45
CA ILE A 176 -2.06 4.97 -10.33
C ILE A 176 -2.14 4.35 -11.74
N SER A 177 -2.35 3.06 -11.86
CA SER A 177 -2.46 2.35 -13.15
C SER A 177 -3.79 2.62 -13.87
N GLY A 178 -4.85 2.98 -13.15
CA GLY A 178 -6.16 3.32 -13.72
C GLY A 178 -6.25 4.73 -14.34
N THR A 179 -5.23 5.58 -14.17
CA THR A 179 -5.21 6.95 -14.73
C THR A 179 -4.50 7.05 -16.09
N SER A 180 -4.01 5.94 -16.65
CA SER A 180 -3.58 5.90 -18.05
C SER A 180 -4.84 5.76 -18.93
N GLY A 181 -5.53 6.89 -19.14
CA GLY A 181 -6.69 7.00 -19.98
C GLY A 181 -6.37 6.51 -21.40
N GLU A 182 -7.01 5.42 -21.76
CA GLU A 182 -7.17 4.99 -23.14
C GLU A 182 -7.93 6.09 -23.89
N VAL A 183 -7.19 6.93 -24.59
CA VAL A 183 -7.73 7.85 -25.57
C VAL A 183 -8.22 6.99 -26.74
N GLN A 184 -9.49 6.61 -26.73
CA GLN A 184 -10.14 6.07 -27.93
C GLN A 184 -10.15 7.16 -29.00
N PRO A 185 -9.61 6.89 -30.21
CA PRO A 185 -9.78 7.82 -31.33
C PRO A 185 -11.27 7.82 -31.73
N ALA A 186 -11.84 9.00 -31.78
CA ALA A 186 -13.18 9.23 -32.30
C ALA A 186 -13.29 8.70 -33.74
N GLU A 187 -13.94 7.58 -33.96
CA GLU A 187 -14.34 7.14 -35.27
C GLU A 187 -15.49 8.03 -35.75
N ALA A 188 -15.15 8.82 -36.76
CA ALA A 188 -16.08 9.63 -37.50
C ALA A 188 -17.16 8.75 -38.16
N GLY A 189 -18.42 9.13 -37.93
CA GLY A 189 -19.59 8.47 -38.47
C GLY A 189 -19.52 8.28 -39.99
N ARG A 190 -19.71 7.05 -40.41
CA ARG A 190 -20.10 6.69 -41.78
C ARG A 190 -21.48 6.06 -41.71
N GLN A 191 -22.48 6.86 -42.04
CA GLN A 191 -23.82 6.36 -42.40
C GLN A 191 -23.69 5.44 -43.60
N VAL A 192 -24.02 4.17 -43.42
CA VAL A 192 -24.28 3.24 -44.53
C VAL A 192 -25.80 3.17 -44.73
N VAL A 193 -26.22 3.73 -45.85
CA VAL A 193 -27.57 3.66 -46.37
C VAL A 193 -27.88 2.20 -46.76
N HIS A 194 -28.90 1.62 -46.18
CA HIS A 194 -29.46 0.31 -46.60
C HIS A 194 -30.33 0.52 -47.84
N GLU A 195 -29.92 -0.01 -48.95
CA GLU A 195 -30.83 -0.37 -50.06
C GLU A 195 -31.16 -1.86 -50.02
N PRO A 196 -32.41 -2.26 -50.32
CA PRO A 196 -32.83 -3.66 -50.32
C PRO A 196 -32.67 -4.28 -51.72
N THR A 197 -31.98 -5.40 -51.82
CA THR A 197 -32.00 -6.22 -53.05
C THR A 197 -32.33 -7.67 -52.71
N VAL A 198 -33.55 -8.03 -53.00
CA VAL A 198 -34.07 -9.10 -53.87
C VAL A 198 -33.31 -10.42 -53.87
N SER A 199 -34.08 -11.44 -53.45
CA SER A 199 -33.81 -12.87 -53.55
C SER A 199 -33.51 -13.32 -54.98
N ARG A 200 -32.59 -14.27 -55.12
CA ARG A 200 -32.67 -15.22 -56.22
C ARG A 200 -31.99 -16.54 -55.80
N ASP A 201 -32.80 -17.58 -55.92
CA ASP A 201 -32.48 -19.00 -55.79
C ASP A 201 -31.41 -19.44 -56.77
N GLY A 202 -30.67 -20.48 -56.46
CA GLY A 202 -29.82 -21.16 -57.42
C GLY A 202 -28.94 -22.24 -56.82
N ASP A 203 -29.40 -23.42 -56.94
CA ASP A 203 -28.82 -24.76 -56.74
C ASP A 203 -27.34 -24.94 -57.09
N GLY A 204 -26.72 -25.94 -56.47
CA GLY A 204 -25.67 -26.67 -57.15
C GLY A 204 -24.49 -27.16 -56.26
N GLU A 205 -24.59 -28.45 -55.88
CA GLU A 205 -23.59 -29.51 -55.93
C GLU A 205 -22.14 -29.25 -55.41
N SER A 206 -21.78 -29.96 -54.35
CA SER A 206 -21.07 -31.26 -54.39
C SER A 206 -19.55 -31.21 -54.53
N VAL A 207 -18.91 -32.07 -53.80
CA VAL A 207 -17.64 -32.79 -53.95
C VAL A 207 -16.44 -32.36 -53.09
N ALA A 208 -16.27 -33.15 -52.08
CA ALA A 208 -15.14 -34.06 -51.73
C ALA A 208 -13.75 -33.51 -51.38
N SER A 209 -13.34 -33.93 -50.19
CA SER A 209 -12.09 -34.57 -49.84
C SER A 209 -10.75 -33.86 -50.07
N HIS A 210 -9.95 -33.68 -49.06
CA HIS A 210 -8.76 -34.52 -48.82
C HIS A 210 -8.04 -34.22 -47.50
N SER A 211 -7.81 -35.24 -46.79
CA SER A 211 -6.78 -35.38 -45.73
C SER A 211 -5.36 -35.05 -46.19
N LEU A 212 -4.53 -34.64 -45.22
CA LEU A 212 -3.14 -35.04 -44.99
C LEU A 212 -2.61 -34.16 -43.87
N LYS A 213 -2.38 -34.63 -42.74
CA LYS A 213 -1.36 -35.36 -41.97
C LYS A 213 0.08 -34.88 -42.24
N MET A 214 0.74 -34.68 -41.12
CA MET A 214 2.19 -34.73 -40.81
C MET A 214 2.97 -33.43 -40.80
N GLY A 215 3.69 -33.35 -39.66
CA GLY A 215 4.88 -32.61 -39.37
C GLY A 215 4.92 -32.19 -37.90
#